data_543fc0acf78fccb23935b4e8f35ca895
#
_entry.id   543fc0acf78fccb23935b4e8f35ca895
#
_cell.length_a   1.000
_cell.length_b   1.000
_cell.length_c   1.000
_cell.angle_alpha   90.00
_cell.angle_beta   90.00
_cell.angle_gamma   90.00
#
_symmetry.space_group_name_H-M   'P 1'
#
loop_
_entity.id
_entity.type
_entity.pdbx_description
1 polymer ?
#
loop_
_entity_poly.entity_id
_entity_poly.type
_entity_poly.pdbx_seq_one_letter_code
_entity_poly.pdbx_strand_id
1 'polypeptide(L)'
;GLAEVHTPTLGIEEAAAIVKYYAQKSNQDIALHYDHGFTIDLVKKAIDAGFTSVMIDGSSLPFEENVAKTKEIVAYAHERNVTVEAEIGHVGEGDSYHVEGNTMLTTPEEAKKFVELTDVDSLAVSIGTAHGEYKGTPHLNFERLQEIAAEVSVPLVLHGGSGSGDENLSKAVELGIC
;
A
#
# COMPACT_ATOMS: atom_id res chain seq x y z
N GLY A 1 11.52 -2.63 1.71
CA GLY A 1 10.68 -2.83 0.52
C GLY A 1 11.44 -2.60 -0.78
N LEU A 2 10.88 -3.09 -1.86
CA LEU A 2 11.31 -2.80 -3.23
C LEU A 2 10.07 -2.39 -4.02
N ALA A 3 10.00 -1.12 -4.45
CA ALA A 3 8.93 -0.65 -5.31
C ALA A 3 9.14 -1.09 -6.78
N GLU A 4 8.06 -1.38 -7.51
CA GLU A 4 8.13 -1.82 -8.91
C GLU A 4 8.95 -0.87 -9.79
N VAL A 5 8.82 0.44 -9.58
CA VAL A 5 9.55 1.47 -10.32
C VAL A 5 11.08 1.40 -10.16
N HIS A 6 11.57 0.71 -9.13
CA HIS A 6 13.00 0.54 -8.87
C HIS A 6 13.58 -0.75 -9.47
N THR A 7 12.74 -1.64 -10.00
CA THR A 7 13.20 -2.93 -10.55
C THR A 7 14.17 -2.83 -11.73
N PRO A 8 14.19 -1.76 -12.55
CA PRO A 8 15.25 -1.59 -13.55
C PRO A 8 16.64 -1.35 -12.95
N THR A 9 16.71 -0.86 -11.70
CA THR A 9 17.99 -0.58 -11.01
C THR A 9 18.43 -1.75 -10.14
N LEU A 10 17.50 -2.40 -9.44
CA LEU A 10 17.73 -3.58 -8.63
C LEU A 10 16.63 -4.60 -8.94
N GLY A 11 17.03 -5.73 -9.52
CA GLY A 11 16.10 -6.78 -9.89
C GLY A 11 15.41 -7.43 -8.67
N ILE A 12 14.27 -8.05 -8.93
CA ILE A 12 13.45 -8.71 -7.90
C ILE A 12 14.24 -9.83 -7.22
N GLU A 13 14.92 -10.68 -8.01
CA GLU A 13 15.67 -11.81 -7.50
C GLU A 13 16.94 -11.36 -6.73
N GLU A 14 17.59 -10.31 -7.19
CA GLU A 14 18.74 -9.71 -6.52
C GLU A 14 18.34 -9.14 -5.16
N ALA A 15 17.24 -8.38 -5.11
CA ALA A 15 16.71 -7.86 -3.86
C ALA A 15 16.35 -8.99 -2.88
N ALA A 16 15.67 -10.03 -3.35
CA ALA A 16 15.34 -11.20 -2.55
C ALA A 16 16.58 -11.90 -2.01
N ALA A 17 17.59 -12.11 -2.83
CA ALA A 17 18.86 -12.75 -2.43
C ALA A 17 19.60 -11.95 -1.36
N ILE A 18 19.70 -10.63 -1.51
CA ILE A 18 20.35 -9.72 -0.56
C ILE A 18 19.61 -9.78 0.80
N VAL A 19 18.29 -9.59 0.80
CA VAL A 19 17.52 -9.54 2.05
C VAL A 19 17.53 -10.90 2.75
N LYS A 20 17.35 -12.01 2.03
CA LYS A 20 17.42 -13.37 2.59
C LYS A 20 18.79 -13.65 3.22
N TYR A 21 19.89 -13.21 2.57
CA TYR A 21 21.23 -13.38 3.13
C TYR A 21 21.41 -12.67 4.46
N TYR A 22 20.91 -11.44 4.61
CA TYR A 22 21.01 -10.71 5.86
C TYR A 22 19.98 -11.17 6.89
N ALA A 23 18.78 -11.58 6.48
CA ALA A 23 17.77 -12.12 7.36
C ALA A 23 18.26 -13.36 8.13
N GLN A 24 18.98 -14.26 7.45
CA GLN A 24 19.59 -15.45 8.11
C GLN A 24 20.61 -15.11 9.20
N LYS A 25 21.14 -13.89 9.21
CA LYS A 25 22.12 -13.41 10.19
C LYS A 25 21.50 -12.53 11.28
N SER A 26 20.23 -12.20 11.13
CA SER A 26 19.47 -11.39 12.09
C SER A 26 18.79 -12.27 13.13
N ASN A 27 18.67 -11.74 14.35
CA ASN A 27 17.83 -12.31 15.39
C ASN A 27 16.42 -11.64 15.41
N GLN A 28 16.12 -10.81 14.42
CA GLN A 28 14.84 -10.12 14.28
C GLN A 28 14.05 -10.71 13.13
N ASP A 29 12.75 -10.68 13.23
CA ASP A 29 11.87 -11.00 12.12
C ASP A 29 12.00 -9.93 11.03
N ILE A 30 12.17 -10.36 9.79
CA ILE A 30 12.36 -9.47 8.64
C ILE A 30 11.30 -9.79 7.59
N ALA A 31 10.44 -8.83 7.29
CA ALA A 31 9.56 -8.88 6.14
C ALA A 31 10.26 -8.30 4.90
N LEU A 32 10.09 -8.94 3.76
CA LEU A 32 10.47 -8.41 2.46
C LEU A 32 9.23 -8.10 1.68
N HIS A 33 8.97 -6.82 1.43
CA HIS A 33 7.76 -6.30 0.80
C HIS A 33 8.04 -5.81 -0.63
N TYR A 34 7.18 -6.21 -1.57
CA TYR A 34 7.14 -5.66 -2.93
C TYR A 34 6.10 -4.56 -2.98
N ASP A 35 6.56 -3.34 -3.18
CA ASP A 35 5.81 -2.11 -2.97
C ASP A 35 5.30 -1.55 -4.31
N HIS A 36 4.08 -1.03 -4.34
CA HIS A 36 3.41 -0.48 -5.53
C HIS A 36 3.60 -1.34 -6.79
N GLY A 37 3.14 -2.58 -6.74
CA GLY A 37 3.12 -3.47 -7.89
C GLY A 37 1.98 -3.13 -8.86
N PHE A 38 2.31 -2.62 -10.03
CA PHE A 38 1.32 -2.30 -11.08
C PHE A 38 1.11 -3.47 -12.04
N THR A 39 2.09 -4.36 -12.15
CA THR A 39 2.13 -5.45 -13.13
C THR A 39 1.92 -6.78 -12.44
N ILE A 40 0.81 -7.47 -12.73
CA ILE A 40 0.47 -8.77 -12.14
C ILE A 40 1.63 -9.77 -12.24
N ASP A 41 2.26 -9.89 -13.41
CA ASP A 41 3.36 -10.84 -13.62
C ASP A 41 4.59 -10.51 -12.75
N LEU A 42 4.89 -9.22 -12.53
CA LEU A 42 6.00 -8.82 -11.66
C LEU A 42 5.69 -9.05 -10.18
N VAL A 43 4.44 -8.83 -9.75
CA VAL A 43 4.01 -9.17 -8.39
C VAL A 43 4.11 -10.67 -8.15
N LYS A 44 3.63 -11.51 -9.08
CA LYS A 44 3.78 -12.97 -9.00
C LYS A 44 5.26 -13.39 -8.98
N LYS A 45 6.09 -12.76 -9.80
CA LYS A 45 7.53 -12.98 -9.80
C LYS A 45 8.17 -12.64 -8.46
N ALA A 46 7.75 -11.57 -7.80
CA ALA A 46 8.23 -11.21 -6.45
C ALA A 46 7.82 -12.28 -5.42
N ILE A 47 6.58 -12.76 -5.47
CA ILE A 47 6.10 -13.85 -4.62
C ILE A 47 6.98 -15.10 -4.83
N ASP A 48 7.20 -15.51 -6.07
CA ASP A 48 7.99 -16.70 -6.41
C ASP A 48 9.49 -16.53 -6.05
N ALA A 49 10.02 -15.31 -6.10
CA ALA A 49 11.37 -14.98 -5.62
C ALA A 49 11.49 -15.04 -4.09
N GLY A 50 10.36 -15.10 -3.35
CA GLY A 50 10.24 -15.27 -1.91
C GLY A 50 10.15 -13.96 -1.14
N PHE A 51 9.49 -12.99 -1.71
CA PHE A 51 8.94 -11.88 -0.94
C PHE A 51 7.88 -12.41 0.01
N THR A 52 7.84 -11.89 1.22
CA THR A 52 6.92 -12.34 2.27
C THR A 52 5.64 -11.53 2.31
N SER A 53 5.65 -10.39 1.65
CA SER A 53 4.51 -9.48 1.49
C SER A 53 4.60 -8.79 0.13
N VAL A 54 3.47 -8.53 -0.50
CA VAL A 54 3.39 -7.81 -1.77
C VAL A 54 2.24 -6.82 -1.75
N MET A 55 2.39 -5.73 -2.48
CA MET A 55 1.30 -4.81 -2.78
C MET A 55 0.92 -4.91 -4.25
N ILE A 56 -0.39 -4.97 -4.52
CA ILE A 56 -0.96 -4.80 -5.84
C ILE A 56 -1.69 -3.46 -5.89
N ASP A 57 -1.18 -2.54 -6.67
CA ASP A 57 -1.74 -1.20 -6.80
C ASP A 57 -2.61 -1.10 -8.06
N GLY A 58 -3.90 -1.06 -7.84
CA GLY A 58 -4.93 -0.81 -8.85
C GLY A 58 -5.68 0.51 -8.60
N SER A 59 -5.18 1.38 -7.74
CA SER A 59 -5.87 2.60 -7.29
C SER A 59 -6.23 3.58 -8.41
N SER A 60 -5.49 3.55 -9.50
CA SER A 60 -5.77 4.34 -10.72
C SER A 60 -6.83 3.73 -11.65
N LEU A 61 -7.25 2.48 -11.40
CA LEU A 61 -8.23 1.76 -12.19
C LEU A 61 -9.66 2.00 -11.66
N PRO A 62 -10.70 1.75 -12.47
CA PRO A 62 -12.06 1.65 -11.97
C PRO A 62 -12.17 0.61 -10.84
N PHE A 63 -13.04 0.85 -9.85
CA PHE A 63 -13.18 0.01 -8.65
C PHE A 63 -13.28 -1.49 -8.96
N GLU A 64 -14.13 -1.89 -9.90
CA GLU A 64 -14.34 -3.30 -10.22
C GLU A 64 -13.11 -3.96 -10.89
N GLU A 65 -12.32 -3.17 -11.63
CA GLU A 65 -11.06 -3.64 -12.22
C GLU A 65 -9.97 -3.79 -11.15
N ASN A 66 -9.89 -2.85 -10.21
CA ASN A 66 -9.00 -2.96 -9.05
C ASN A 66 -9.36 -4.20 -8.21
N VAL A 67 -10.65 -4.41 -7.91
CA VAL A 67 -11.12 -5.61 -7.20
C VAL A 67 -10.70 -6.89 -7.94
N ALA A 68 -10.91 -6.96 -9.25
CA ALA A 68 -10.57 -8.16 -10.02
C ALA A 68 -9.06 -8.46 -10.00
N LYS A 69 -8.25 -7.41 -10.17
CA LYS A 69 -6.80 -7.48 -10.16
C LYS A 69 -6.26 -7.91 -8.78
N THR A 70 -6.79 -7.32 -7.72
CA THR A 70 -6.42 -7.65 -6.35
C THR A 70 -6.77 -9.09 -6.00
N LYS A 71 -7.97 -9.56 -6.34
CA LYS A 71 -8.39 -10.97 -6.12
C LYS A 71 -7.46 -11.97 -6.79
N GLU A 72 -6.97 -11.68 -7.99
CA GLU A 72 -6.04 -12.56 -8.70
C GLU A 72 -4.73 -12.71 -7.91
N ILE A 73 -4.20 -11.60 -7.40
CA ILE A 73 -2.96 -11.62 -6.60
C ILE A 73 -3.19 -12.24 -5.23
N VAL A 74 -4.30 -11.93 -4.55
CA VAL A 74 -4.64 -12.54 -3.25
C VAL A 74 -4.71 -14.06 -3.36
N ALA A 75 -5.42 -14.59 -4.35
CA ALA A 75 -5.49 -16.03 -4.58
C ALA A 75 -4.11 -16.66 -4.79
N TYR A 76 -3.26 -16.03 -5.59
CA TYR A 76 -1.91 -16.51 -5.87
C TYR A 76 -0.97 -16.46 -4.66
N ALA A 77 -1.06 -15.37 -3.88
CA ALA A 77 -0.22 -15.11 -2.72
C ALA A 77 -0.58 -15.99 -1.52
N HIS A 78 -1.89 -16.13 -1.22
CA HIS A 78 -2.36 -16.91 -0.08
C HIS A 78 -2.01 -18.39 -0.20
N GLU A 79 -2.03 -18.98 -1.41
CA GLU A 79 -1.54 -20.35 -1.65
C GLU A 79 -0.05 -20.53 -1.26
N ARG A 80 0.71 -19.42 -1.15
CA ARG A 80 2.15 -19.38 -0.86
C ARG A 80 2.47 -18.78 0.50
N ASN A 81 1.45 -18.51 1.34
CA ASN A 81 1.57 -17.84 2.64
C ASN A 81 2.25 -16.47 2.55
N VAL A 82 1.93 -15.70 1.52
CA VAL A 82 2.38 -14.31 1.31
C VAL A 82 1.20 -13.40 1.53
N THR A 83 1.39 -12.33 2.33
CA THR A 83 0.37 -11.31 2.59
C THR A 83 0.27 -10.32 1.43
N VAL A 84 -0.93 -9.79 1.23
CA VAL A 84 -1.23 -8.84 0.16
C VAL A 84 -1.76 -7.55 0.73
N GLU A 85 -1.14 -6.46 0.31
CA GLU A 85 -1.63 -5.10 0.44
C GLU A 85 -2.27 -4.66 -0.87
N ALA A 86 -3.30 -3.83 -0.79
CA ALA A 86 -3.88 -3.14 -1.95
C ALA A 86 -4.21 -1.69 -1.61
N GLU A 87 -4.47 -0.87 -2.62
CA GLU A 87 -4.80 0.54 -2.45
C GLU A 87 -6.14 0.87 -3.09
N ILE A 88 -6.93 1.70 -2.38
CA ILE A 88 -8.13 2.36 -2.91
C ILE A 88 -8.14 3.85 -2.59
N GLY A 89 -8.86 4.63 -3.41
CA GLY A 89 -8.55 6.03 -3.54
C GLY A 89 -7.20 6.13 -4.26
N HIS A 90 -6.70 7.28 -4.56
CA HIS A 90 -5.41 7.40 -5.23
C HIS A 90 -4.50 8.35 -4.45
N VAL A 91 -3.33 7.83 -4.04
CA VAL A 91 -2.27 8.66 -3.46
C VAL A 91 -1.49 9.29 -4.61
N GLY A 92 -1.72 10.58 -4.83
CA GLY A 92 -1.12 11.33 -5.93
C GLY A 92 0.36 11.66 -5.72
N GLU A 93 0.93 12.39 -6.66
CA GLU A 93 2.30 12.92 -6.58
C GLU A 93 2.33 14.28 -5.90
N GLY A 94 3.30 14.51 -5.00
CA GLY A 94 3.45 15.77 -4.25
C GLY A 94 3.58 17.01 -5.13
N ASP A 95 4.17 16.85 -6.32
CA ASP A 95 4.30 17.91 -7.32
C ASP A 95 2.96 18.46 -7.83
N SER A 96 1.96 17.60 -7.90
CA SER A 96 0.59 17.92 -8.31
C SER A 96 -0.37 18.06 -7.13
N TYR A 97 0.16 18.06 -5.90
CA TYR A 97 -0.63 18.21 -4.69
C TYR A 97 -1.23 19.63 -4.63
N HIS A 98 -2.55 19.70 -4.73
CA HIS A 98 -3.31 20.93 -4.54
C HIS A 98 -4.20 20.77 -3.31
N VAL A 99 -4.10 21.73 -2.38
CA VAL A 99 -4.89 21.75 -1.14
C VAL A 99 -6.40 21.81 -1.42
N GLU A 100 -6.80 22.34 -2.56
CA GLU A 100 -8.20 22.41 -3.00
C GLU A 100 -8.43 21.40 -4.13
N GLY A 101 -9.09 20.29 -3.82
CA GLY A 101 -9.69 19.41 -4.82
C GLY A 101 -9.03 18.06 -5.07
N ASN A 102 -8.27 17.49 -4.16
CA ASN A 102 -7.92 16.08 -4.26
C ASN A 102 -9.15 15.22 -3.98
N THR A 103 -9.86 14.88 -5.04
CA THR A 103 -11.18 14.25 -5.00
C THR A 103 -11.13 12.73 -4.91
N MET A 104 -9.94 12.14 -4.81
CA MET A 104 -9.74 10.69 -4.80
C MET A 104 -9.54 10.13 -3.39
N LEU A 105 -10.15 10.77 -2.38
CA LEU A 105 -10.13 10.23 -1.02
C LEU A 105 -10.96 8.95 -0.95
N THR A 106 -10.43 7.98 -0.23
CA THR A 106 -11.13 6.73 0.09
C THR A 106 -12.42 7.02 0.87
N THR A 107 -13.52 6.37 0.53
CA THR A 107 -14.75 6.39 1.34
C THR A 107 -14.83 5.14 2.22
N PRO A 108 -15.47 5.22 3.42
CA PRO A 108 -15.64 4.07 4.30
C PRO A 108 -16.38 2.91 3.62
N GLU A 109 -17.40 3.23 2.83
CA GLU A 109 -18.22 2.25 2.12
C GLU A 109 -17.42 1.51 1.05
N GLU A 110 -16.58 2.23 0.29
CA GLU A 110 -15.68 1.61 -0.70
C GLU A 110 -14.62 0.76 -0.03
N ALA A 111 -14.01 1.23 1.08
CA ALA A 111 -13.02 0.49 1.84
C ALA A 111 -13.59 -0.85 2.33
N LYS A 112 -14.74 -0.81 2.98
CA LYS A 112 -15.44 -2.01 3.47
C LYS A 112 -15.74 -2.98 2.33
N LYS A 113 -16.41 -2.48 1.28
CA LYS A 113 -16.78 -3.30 0.12
C LYS A 113 -15.55 -3.93 -0.55
N PHE A 114 -14.44 -3.17 -0.66
CA PHE A 114 -13.21 -3.66 -1.26
C PHE A 114 -12.60 -4.81 -0.44
N VAL A 115 -12.46 -4.65 0.87
CA VAL A 115 -11.95 -5.70 1.77
C VAL A 115 -12.82 -6.95 1.72
N GLU A 116 -14.15 -6.81 1.81
CA GLU A 116 -15.09 -7.94 1.74
C GLU A 116 -15.03 -8.70 0.41
N LEU A 117 -14.76 -8.00 -0.70
CA LEU A 117 -14.67 -8.62 -2.01
C LEU A 117 -13.32 -9.26 -2.30
N THR A 118 -12.22 -8.71 -1.77
CA THR A 118 -10.87 -9.09 -2.18
C THR A 118 -10.16 -10.04 -1.24
N ASP A 119 -10.56 -10.07 0.03
CA ASP A 119 -9.88 -10.81 1.11
C ASP A 119 -8.40 -10.38 1.27
N VAL A 120 -8.13 -9.11 1.06
CA VAL A 120 -6.80 -8.49 1.20
C VAL A 120 -6.37 -8.43 2.66
N ASP A 121 -5.07 -8.54 2.94
CA ASP A 121 -4.54 -8.60 4.32
C ASP A 121 -4.31 -7.22 4.94
N SER A 122 -4.08 -6.18 4.13
CA SER A 122 -3.97 -4.79 4.54
C SER A 122 -4.42 -3.85 3.43
N LEU A 123 -4.89 -2.66 3.80
CA LEU A 123 -5.46 -1.70 2.86
C LEU A 123 -4.82 -0.33 2.99
N ALA A 124 -4.15 0.12 1.93
CA ALA A 124 -3.72 1.49 1.79
C ALA A 124 -4.89 2.39 1.41
N VAL A 125 -5.02 3.51 2.12
CA VAL A 125 -6.15 4.43 1.98
C VAL A 125 -5.66 5.86 1.71
N SER A 126 -6.33 6.54 0.81
CA SER A 126 -6.07 7.95 0.51
C SER A 126 -6.87 8.84 1.45
N ILE A 127 -6.17 9.58 2.30
CA ILE A 127 -6.74 10.57 3.23
C ILE A 127 -6.16 11.98 3.02
N GLY A 128 -5.48 12.21 1.90
CA GLY A 128 -4.88 13.50 1.54
C GLY A 128 -3.37 13.55 1.63
N THR A 129 -2.70 12.40 1.66
CA THR A 129 -1.24 12.31 1.45
C THR A 129 -0.89 12.23 -0.04
N ALA A 130 0.38 12.45 -0.38
CA ALA A 130 0.92 12.28 -1.72
C ALA A 130 2.38 11.81 -1.65
N HIS A 131 2.83 11.13 -2.70
CA HIS A 131 4.22 10.71 -2.83
C HIS A 131 5.13 11.88 -3.22
N GLY A 132 6.39 11.86 -2.75
CA GLY A 132 7.40 12.86 -3.08
C GLY A 132 7.32 14.13 -2.23
N GLU A 133 7.89 15.23 -2.74
CA GLU A 133 7.96 16.50 -2.02
C GLU A 133 6.65 17.29 -2.15
N TYR A 134 6.12 17.71 -1.02
CA TYR A 134 4.95 18.62 -1.00
C TYR A 134 5.33 20.04 -1.36
N LYS A 135 4.54 20.69 -2.20
CA LYS A 135 4.63 22.14 -2.47
C LYS A 135 3.90 23.01 -1.44
N GLY A 136 3.41 22.45 -0.36
CA GLY A 136 2.69 23.12 0.70
C GLY A 136 2.53 22.22 1.92
N THR A 137 1.79 22.67 2.92
CA THR A 137 1.48 21.85 4.09
C THR A 137 0.36 20.86 3.75
N PRO A 138 0.58 19.56 3.86
CA PRO A 138 -0.47 18.60 3.59
C PRO A 138 -1.57 18.68 4.65
N HIS A 139 -2.81 18.55 4.20
CA HIS A 139 -3.98 18.49 5.05
C HIS A 139 -4.58 17.07 4.98
N LEU A 140 -4.33 16.29 6.03
CA LEU A 140 -4.88 14.94 6.16
C LEU A 140 -6.30 14.99 6.73
N ASN A 141 -7.19 14.22 6.13
CA ASN A 141 -8.56 14.08 6.59
C ASN A 141 -8.64 12.98 7.68
N PHE A 142 -8.37 13.37 8.92
CA PHE A 142 -8.38 12.46 10.05
C PHE A 142 -9.77 11.96 10.45
N GLU A 143 -10.82 12.74 10.19
CA GLU A 143 -12.19 12.30 10.40
C GLU A 143 -12.51 11.13 9.47
N ARG A 144 -12.15 11.26 8.19
CA ARG A 144 -12.28 10.19 7.21
C ARG A 144 -11.50 8.94 7.59
N LEU A 145 -10.26 9.11 8.12
CA LEU A 145 -9.48 7.97 8.60
C LEU A 145 -10.21 7.19 9.70
N GLN A 146 -10.77 7.90 10.68
CA GLN A 146 -11.54 7.27 11.77
C GLN A 146 -12.80 6.55 11.26
N GLU A 147 -13.51 7.14 10.31
CA GLU A 147 -14.67 6.52 9.68
C GLU A 147 -14.28 5.22 8.95
N ILE A 148 -13.18 5.23 8.18
CA ILE A 148 -12.69 4.04 7.50
C ILE A 148 -12.24 2.99 8.51
N ALA A 149 -11.46 3.36 9.52
CA ALA A 149 -10.97 2.44 10.55
C ALA A 149 -12.10 1.75 11.36
N ALA A 150 -13.26 2.40 11.47
CA ALA A 150 -14.42 1.81 12.12
C ALA A 150 -15.16 0.77 11.26
N GLU A 151 -15.01 0.82 9.94
CA GLU A 151 -15.75 -0.04 8.99
C GLU A 151 -14.96 -1.22 8.46
N VAL A 152 -13.60 -1.16 8.47
CA VAL A 152 -12.76 -2.23 7.94
C VAL A 152 -12.14 -3.08 9.04
N SER A 153 -11.92 -4.36 8.75
CA SER A 153 -11.37 -5.34 9.70
C SER A 153 -9.88 -5.61 9.51
N VAL A 154 -9.27 -5.05 8.47
CA VAL A 154 -7.84 -5.24 8.15
C VAL A 154 -7.03 -4.02 8.56
N PRO A 155 -5.71 -4.18 8.83
CA PRO A 155 -4.80 -3.07 9.06
C PRO A 155 -4.85 -2.02 7.94
N LEU A 156 -4.84 -0.74 8.33
CA LEU A 156 -4.76 0.37 7.38
C LEU A 156 -3.34 0.85 7.20
N VAL A 157 -2.98 1.16 5.97
CA VAL A 157 -1.64 1.65 5.59
C VAL A 157 -1.75 3.08 5.06
N LEU A 158 -0.75 3.90 5.37
CA LEU A 158 -0.62 5.26 4.88
C LEU A 158 0.60 5.38 3.96
N HIS A 159 0.35 5.58 2.67
CA HIS A 159 1.37 5.96 1.70
C HIS A 159 1.57 7.48 1.64
N GLY A 160 2.72 7.93 1.09
CA GLY A 160 3.01 9.36 0.96
C GLY A 160 3.25 10.09 2.29
N GLY A 161 3.67 9.38 3.33
CA GLY A 161 3.92 9.96 4.66
C GLY A 161 5.14 10.87 4.74
N SER A 162 6.14 10.71 3.87
CA SER A 162 7.35 11.54 3.85
C SER A 162 7.00 13.00 3.58
N GLY A 163 7.40 13.89 4.50
CA GLY A 163 7.09 15.31 4.39
C GLY A 163 5.72 15.75 4.91
N SER A 164 4.90 14.81 5.41
CA SER A 164 3.60 15.17 6.03
C SER A 164 3.72 15.71 7.45
N GLY A 165 4.89 15.56 8.08
CA GLY A 165 5.21 16.04 9.43
C GLY A 165 4.88 15.03 10.53
N ASP A 166 5.71 15.03 11.58
CA ASP A 166 5.64 14.05 12.67
C ASP A 166 4.30 14.09 13.43
N GLU A 167 3.71 15.27 13.59
CA GLU A 167 2.40 15.41 14.25
C GLU A 167 1.29 14.70 13.45
N ASN A 168 1.29 14.85 12.12
CA ASN A 168 0.34 14.19 11.23
C ASN A 168 0.53 12.68 11.26
N LEU A 169 1.77 12.20 11.21
CA LEU A 169 2.06 10.76 11.28
C LEU A 169 1.63 10.15 12.63
N SER A 170 2.02 10.79 13.74
CA SER A 170 1.62 10.33 15.07
C SER A 170 0.10 10.25 15.20
N LYS A 171 -0.61 11.29 14.74
CA LYS A 171 -2.06 11.33 14.78
C LYS A 171 -2.71 10.27 13.88
N ALA A 172 -2.14 10.00 12.71
CA ALA A 172 -2.63 8.95 11.83
C ALA A 172 -2.56 7.57 12.50
N VAL A 173 -1.44 7.26 13.18
CA VAL A 173 -1.28 6.02 13.95
C VAL A 173 -2.28 5.95 15.11
N GLU A 174 -2.48 7.03 15.88
CA GLU A 174 -3.48 7.06 16.94
C GLU A 174 -4.92 6.80 16.44
N LEU A 175 -5.18 7.08 15.18
CA LEU A 175 -6.51 7.00 14.57
C LEU A 175 -6.74 5.78 13.67
N GLY A 176 -5.77 4.85 13.60
CA GLY A 176 -5.98 3.54 13.00
C GLY A 176 -5.01 3.12 11.91
N ILE A 177 -4.01 3.93 11.57
CA ILE A 177 -2.89 3.47 10.72
C ILE A 177 -1.99 2.56 11.56
N CYS A 178 -1.55 1.44 10.97
CA CYS A 178 -0.71 0.43 11.62
C CYS A 178 0.74 0.47 11.15
#